data_88daf05b49403fe888bcbfcd9a9f851f
#
_entry.id   88daf05b49403fe888bcbfcd9a9f851f
#
_cell.length_a   1.000
_cell.length_b   1.000
_cell.length_c   1.000
_cell.angle_alpha   90.00
_cell.angle_beta   90.00
_cell.angle_gamma   90.00
#
_symmetry.space_group_name_H-M   'P 1'
#
loop_
_entity.id
_entity.type
_entity.pdbx_description
1 polymer ?
#
loop_
_entity_poly.entity_id
_entity_poly.type
_entity_poly.pdbx_seq_one_letter_code
_entity_poly.pdbx_strand_id
1 'polypeptide(L)'
;MDMSEIPEPLRLRAFRLLMQTMDQHDAHAWLSNCAKTPENLRFLIEGAGIVGDPSYLPWLIQQMTNPKTARLAGEAFSLITGLDLVNSDMERKPPDGGDAGPTDDPEDPNVETDPDDGLPWPDPNRISRWLEVNGSRFESGTRYFLGAGVTRENCIMALKDGYQRQRILAAHYLCLLEPGTVLFEWRAPAYRQQRLLAAMH
;
A
#
# COMPACT_ATOMS: atom_id res chain seq x y z
N MET A 1 12.84 23.36 11.35
CA MET A 1 13.51 22.30 10.58
C MET A 1 12.75 22.20 9.27
N ASP A 2 13.39 22.60 8.17
CA ASP A 2 12.73 22.57 6.87
C ASP A 2 12.67 21.12 6.37
N MET A 3 11.47 20.61 6.14
CA MET A 3 11.24 19.25 5.65
C MET A 3 11.82 19.01 4.25
N SER A 4 12.11 20.09 3.50
CA SER A 4 12.73 20.00 2.17
C SER A 4 14.19 19.54 2.20
N GLU A 5 14.88 19.69 3.34
CA GLU A 5 16.26 19.24 3.53
C GLU A 5 16.39 17.75 3.80
N ILE A 6 15.26 17.05 4.12
CA ILE A 6 15.26 15.63 4.41
C ILE A 6 15.21 14.86 3.08
N PRO A 7 16.13 13.89 2.84
CA PRO A 7 16.08 13.05 1.65
C PRO A 7 14.72 12.36 1.47
N GLU A 8 14.21 12.35 0.24
CA GLU A 8 12.88 11.80 -0.08
C GLU A 8 12.62 10.40 0.48
N PRO A 9 13.57 9.44 0.42
CA PRO A 9 13.34 8.11 1.00
C PRO A 9 13.10 8.13 2.51
N LEU A 10 13.71 9.07 3.24
CA LEU A 10 13.49 9.21 4.68
C LEU A 10 12.14 9.87 4.97
N ARG A 11 11.75 10.87 4.18
CA ARG A 11 10.42 11.50 4.29
C ARG A 11 9.32 10.47 4.07
N LEU A 12 9.46 9.63 3.05
CA LEU A 12 8.48 8.58 2.74
C LEU A 12 8.36 7.54 3.86
N ARG A 13 9.49 7.13 4.45
CA ARG A 13 9.48 6.20 5.61
C ARG A 13 8.82 6.83 6.83
N ALA A 14 9.14 8.07 7.15
CA ALA A 14 8.53 8.80 8.25
C ALA A 14 7.02 8.97 8.04
N PHE A 15 6.61 9.31 6.81
CA PHE A 15 5.21 9.41 6.43
C PHE A 15 4.46 8.09 6.64
N ARG A 16 5.00 6.96 6.18
CA ARG A 16 4.38 5.64 6.35
C ARG A 16 4.19 5.28 7.82
N LEU A 17 5.23 5.51 8.65
CA LEU A 17 5.14 5.28 10.09
C LEU A 17 4.11 6.20 10.74
N LEU A 18 4.06 7.47 10.35
CA LEU A 18 3.08 8.42 10.86
C LEU A 18 1.66 7.93 10.57
N MET A 19 1.37 7.53 9.32
CA MET A 19 0.04 7.03 8.94
C MET A 19 -0.35 5.73 9.67
N GLN A 20 0.62 4.90 10.05
CA GLN A 20 0.36 3.69 10.84
C GLN A 20 0.06 3.99 12.32
N THR A 21 0.63 5.06 12.87
CA THR A 21 0.55 5.40 14.31
C THR A 21 -0.56 6.38 14.65
N MET A 22 -0.94 7.25 13.72
CA MET A 22 -2.01 8.23 13.95
C MET A 22 -3.36 7.54 14.18
N ASP A 23 -4.20 8.11 15.04
CA ASP A 23 -5.59 7.73 15.08
C ASP A 23 -6.33 8.11 13.77
N GLN A 24 -7.52 7.53 13.56
CA GLN A 24 -8.26 7.71 12.31
C GLN A 24 -8.64 9.16 12.07
N HIS A 25 -9.08 9.87 13.11
CA HIS A 25 -9.53 11.27 13.00
C HIS A 25 -8.38 12.18 12.54
N ASP A 26 -7.23 12.08 13.21
CA ASP A 26 -6.06 12.90 12.93
C ASP A 26 -5.47 12.55 11.55
N ALA A 27 -5.44 11.27 11.20
CA ALA A 27 -4.99 10.82 9.89
C ALA A 27 -5.88 11.39 8.76
N HIS A 28 -7.20 11.37 8.91
CA HIS A 28 -8.13 11.98 7.96
C HIS A 28 -7.92 13.49 7.83
N ALA A 29 -7.77 14.20 8.95
CA ALA A 29 -7.52 15.64 8.96
C ALA A 29 -6.21 15.97 8.23
N TRP A 30 -5.16 15.19 8.47
CA TRP A 30 -3.85 15.35 7.83
C TRP A 30 -3.91 15.10 6.32
N LEU A 31 -4.52 13.98 5.89
CA LEU A 31 -4.69 13.66 4.48
C LEU A 31 -5.57 14.69 3.77
N SER A 32 -6.65 15.17 4.40
CA SER A 32 -7.50 16.22 3.85
C SER A 32 -6.74 17.55 3.65
N ASN A 33 -5.80 17.85 4.53
CA ASN A 33 -4.93 19.02 4.36
C ASN A 33 -3.94 18.83 3.20
N CYS A 34 -3.35 17.64 3.06
CA CYS A 34 -2.47 17.32 1.93
C CYS A 34 -3.19 17.34 0.59
N ALA A 35 -4.49 17.03 0.55
CA ALA A 35 -5.31 17.03 -0.66
C ALA A 35 -5.46 18.43 -1.32
N LYS A 36 -5.14 19.50 -0.60
CA LYS A 36 -5.14 20.87 -1.14
C LYS A 36 -4.02 21.12 -2.15
N THR A 37 -3.03 20.24 -2.21
CA THR A 37 -1.84 20.34 -3.04
C THR A 37 -1.81 19.19 -4.04
N PRO A 38 -2.06 19.43 -5.35
CA PRO A 38 -2.18 18.35 -6.35
C PRO A 38 -0.94 17.44 -6.46
N GLU A 39 0.25 17.98 -6.21
CA GLU A 39 1.52 17.25 -6.23
C GLU A 39 1.58 16.13 -5.18
N ASN A 40 0.75 16.23 -4.14
CA ASN A 40 0.68 15.24 -3.07
C ASN A 40 -0.22 14.02 -3.39
N LEU A 41 -0.79 13.93 -4.61
CA LEU A 41 -1.76 12.89 -4.94
C LEU A 41 -1.24 11.48 -4.66
N ARG A 42 0.01 11.19 -4.98
CA ARG A 42 0.60 9.87 -4.71
C ARG A 42 0.71 9.60 -3.20
N PHE A 43 1.13 10.59 -2.41
CA PHE A 43 1.14 10.48 -0.94
C PHE A 43 -0.27 10.25 -0.37
N LEU A 44 -1.29 10.91 -0.94
CA LEU A 44 -2.68 10.72 -0.52
C LEU A 44 -3.16 9.29 -0.76
N ILE A 45 -2.88 8.74 -1.95
CA ILE A 45 -3.28 7.38 -2.30
C ILE A 45 -2.60 6.37 -1.38
N GLU A 46 -1.28 6.51 -1.20
CA GLU A 46 -0.51 5.64 -0.31
C GLU A 46 -0.98 5.77 1.15
N GLY A 47 -1.17 7.01 1.62
CA GLY A 47 -1.66 7.29 2.95
C GLY A 47 -3.04 6.70 3.23
N ALA A 48 -3.98 6.83 2.29
CA ALA A 48 -5.31 6.24 2.40
C ALA A 48 -5.24 4.71 2.56
N GLY A 49 -4.38 4.04 1.79
CA GLY A 49 -4.16 2.59 1.94
C GLY A 49 -3.60 2.21 3.30
N ILE A 50 -2.65 2.99 3.85
CA ILE A 50 -2.02 2.72 5.15
C ILE A 50 -2.96 3.06 6.32
N VAL A 51 -3.71 4.17 6.23
CA VAL A 51 -4.74 4.54 7.20
C VAL A 51 -5.80 3.44 7.30
N GLY A 52 -6.08 2.77 6.19
CA GLY A 52 -6.88 1.56 6.17
C GLY A 52 -8.38 1.78 6.38
N ASP A 53 -8.89 3.02 6.22
CA ASP A 53 -10.31 3.30 6.37
C ASP A 53 -11.07 2.99 5.07
N PRO A 54 -12.13 2.17 5.13
CA PRO A 54 -12.93 1.82 3.96
C PRO A 54 -13.64 3.02 3.30
N SER A 55 -13.78 4.15 3.99
CA SER A 55 -14.35 5.37 3.40
C SER A 55 -13.57 5.88 2.18
N TYR A 56 -12.29 5.50 2.04
CA TYR A 56 -11.46 5.83 0.88
C TYR A 56 -11.70 4.93 -0.34
N LEU A 57 -12.33 3.76 -0.20
CA LEU A 57 -12.46 2.77 -1.27
C LEU A 57 -13.10 3.32 -2.56
N PRO A 58 -14.22 4.09 -2.50
CA PRO A 58 -14.81 4.65 -3.72
C PRO A 58 -13.86 5.65 -4.42
N TRP A 59 -13.15 6.46 -3.66
CA TRP A 59 -12.18 7.41 -4.20
C TRP A 59 -10.97 6.69 -4.82
N LEU A 60 -10.46 5.64 -4.18
CA LEU A 60 -9.36 4.83 -4.74
C LEU A 60 -9.75 4.21 -6.08
N ILE A 61 -10.99 3.71 -6.23
CA ILE A 61 -11.49 3.20 -7.51
C ILE A 61 -11.47 4.31 -8.59
N GLN A 62 -11.83 5.54 -8.24
CA GLN A 62 -11.73 6.66 -9.18
C GLN A 62 -10.27 6.90 -9.60
N GLN A 63 -9.30 6.82 -8.68
CA GLN A 63 -7.88 6.99 -9.00
C GLN A 63 -7.32 5.87 -9.89
N MET A 64 -7.95 4.68 -9.93
CA MET A 64 -7.58 3.59 -10.85
C MET A 64 -7.87 3.90 -12.32
N THR A 65 -8.66 4.93 -12.61
CA THR A 65 -8.93 5.37 -13.99
C THR A 65 -7.79 6.20 -14.58
N ASN A 66 -6.96 6.81 -13.75
CA ASN A 66 -5.82 7.61 -14.18
C ASN A 66 -4.57 6.72 -14.31
N PRO A 67 -3.97 6.57 -15.50
CA PRO A 67 -2.80 5.71 -15.70
C PRO A 67 -1.62 5.99 -14.75
N LYS A 68 -1.42 7.25 -14.35
CA LYS A 68 -0.31 7.65 -13.46
C LYS A 68 -0.50 7.20 -12.01
N THR A 69 -1.71 6.87 -11.60
CA THR A 69 -2.03 6.52 -10.21
C THR A 69 -2.72 5.17 -10.08
N ALA A 70 -3.12 4.57 -11.20
CA ALA A 70 -3.97 3.38 -11.24
C ALA A 70 -3.38 2.23 -10.40
N ARG A 71 -2.12 1.88 -10.63
CA ARG A 71 -1.47 0.76 -9.95
C ARG A 71 -1.31 1.00 -8.46
N LEU A 72 -0.88 2.21 -8.07
CA LEU A 72 -0.78 2.60 -6.67
C LEU A 72 -2.14 2.61 -5.96
N ALA A 73 -3.20 3.05 -6.65
CA ALA A 73 -4.57 3.02 -6.13
C ALA A 73 -5.09 1.59 -5.96
N GLY A 74 -4.73 0.69 -6.88
CA GLY A 74 -4.99 -0.75 -6.76
C GLY A 74 -4.31 -1.36 -5.54
N GLU A 75 -3.03 -1.05 -5.33
CA GLU A 75 -2.28 -1.49 -4.13
C GLU A 75 -2.93 -0.95 -2.84
N ALA A 76 -3.27 0.36 -2.79
CA ALA A 76 -3.93 0.96 -1.64
C ALA A 76 -5.29 0.31 -1.34
N PHE A 77 -6.07 -0.02 -2.38
CA PHE A 77 -7.32 -0.76 -2.25
C PHE A 77 -7.09 -2.16 -1.67
N SER A 78 -6.09 -2.88 -2.19
CA SER A 78 -5.70 -4.21 -1.69
C SER A 78 -5.24 -4.17 -0.24
N LEU A 79 -4.51 -3.13 0.17
CA LEU A 79 -4.08 -2.95 1.56
C LEU A 79 -5.27 -2.82 2.53
N ILE A 80 -6.34 -2.16 2.13
CA ILE A 80 -7.56 -2.05 2.96
C ILE A 80 -8.33 -3.36 2.95
N THR A 81 -8.61 -3.89 1.75
CA THR A 81 -9.62 -4.95 1.56
C THR A 81 -9.09 -6.37 1.61
N GLY A 82 -7.78 -6.55 1.44
CA GLY A 82 -7.17 -7.87 1.26
C GLY A 82 -7.46 -8.50 -0.11
N LEU A 83 -8.11 -7.77 -1.03
CA LEU A 83 -8.36 -8.28 -2.38
C LEU A 83 -7.04 -8.43 -3.13
N ASP A 84 -6.70 -9.65 -3.50
CA ASP A 84 -5.60 -9.94 -4.42
C ASP A 84 -6.07 -9.72 -5.86
N LEU A 85 -5.56 -8.67 -6.49
CA LEU A 85 -6.02 -8.25 -7.81
C LEU A 85 -5.68 -9.27 -8.89
N VAL A 86 -4.52 -9.91 -8.80
CA VAL A 86 -4.03 -10.90 -9.78
C VAL A 86 -4.80 -12.20 -9.61
N ASN A 87 -4.79 -12.78 -8.42
CA ASN A 87 -5.42 -14.08 -8.17
C ASN A 87 -6.95 -14.03 -8.24
N SER A 88 -7.55 -12.84 -8.11
CA SER A 88 -9.00 -12.64 -8.23
C SER A 88 -9.45 -12.18 -9.63
N ASP A 89 -8.56 -12.15 -10.61
CA ASP A 89 -8.86 -11.70 -11.99
C ASP A 89 -9.44 -10.26 -12.03
N MET A 90 -8.90 -9.38 -11.18
CA MET A 90 -9.31 -7.97 -11.07
C MET A 90 -8.36 -7.03 -11.81
N GLU A 91 -7.48 -7.57 -12.62
CA GLU A 91 -6.54 -6.81 -13.42
C GLU A 91 -7.00 -6.66 -14.88
N ARG A 92 -6.42 -5.69 -15.57
CA ARG A 92 -6.56 -5.46 -17.01
C ARG A 92 -5.18 -5.36 -17.67
N LYS A 93 -5.16 -5.41 -18.98
CA LYS A 93 -3.93 -5.15 -19.74
C LYS A 93 -3.45 -3.71 -19.52
N PRO A 94 -2.13 -3.48 -19.49
CA PRO A 94 -1.58 -2.12 -19.52
C PRO A 94 -2.23 -1.28 -20.63
N PRO A 95 -2.48 0.02 -20.39
CA PRO A 95 -2.86 0.92 -21.47
C PRO A 95 -1.70 1.06 -22.49
N ASP A 96 -2.02 1.34 -23.76
CA ASP A 96 -1.03 1.55 -24.79
C ASP A 96 -0.02 2.62 -24.36
N GLY A 97 1.29 2.30 -24.37
CA GLY A 97 2.36 3.17 -23.88
C GLY A 97 2.51 3.21 -22.36
N GLY A 98 1.86 2.31 -21.63
CA GLY A 98 1.91 2.25 -20.16
C GLY A 98 3.16 1.59 -19.56
N ASP A 99 3.99 0.96 -20.37
CA ASP A 99 5.28 0.39 -19.97
C ASP A 99 6.40 1.45 -20.15
N ALA A 100 6.45 2.41 -19.25
CA ALA A 100 7.56 3.34 -19.14
C ALA A 100 8.58 2.77 -18.13
N GLY A 101 9.31 1.75 -18.56
CA GLY A 101 10.49 1.24 -17.86
C GLY A 101 11.75 1.47 -18.70
N PRO A 102 12.94 1.24 -18.15
CA PRO A 102 14.14 1.22 -18.94
C PRO A 102 13.96 0.22 -20.07
N THR A 103 14.21 0.66 -21.30
CA THR A 103 14.18 -0.23 -22.48
C THR A 103 15.44 -1.11 -22.46
N ASP A 104 15.39 -2.27 -23.15
CA ASP A 104 16.59 -3.11 -23.36
C ASP A 104 17.60 -2.46 -24.33
N ASP A 105 17.35 -1.22 -24.77
CA ASP A 105 18.26 -0.46 -25.62
C ASP A 105 19.36 0.15 -24.75
N PRO A 106 20.63 -0.30 -24.90
CA PRO A 106 21.75 0.21 -24.13
C PRO A 106 22.09 1.67 -24.44
N GLU A 107 21.53 2.25 -25.50
CA GLU A 107 21.69 3.66 -25.89
C GLU A 107 20.55 4.56 -25.37
N ASP A 108 19.51 3.98 -24.72
CA ASP A 108 18.44 4.75 -24.11
C ASP A 108 18.96 5.45 -22.84
N PRO A 109 19.03 6.80 -22.82
CA PRO A 109 19.46 7.51 -21.64
C PRO A 109 18.43 7.51 -20.51
N ASN A 110 17.22 6.98 -20.73
CA ASN A 110 16.18 6.90 -19.73
C ASN A 110 16.41 5.72 -18.79
N VAL A 111 16.99 6.02 -17.62
CA VAL A 111 17.22 5.06 -16.53
C VAL A 111 16.14 5.16 -15.42
N GLU A 112 15.08 5.95 -15.65
CA GLU A 112 14.01 6.10 -14.68
C GLU A 112 13.26 4.79 -14.52
N THR A 113 13.28 4.25 -13.31
CA THR A 113 12.45 3.11 -12.94
C THR A 113 11.08 3.59 -12.51
N ASP A 114 10.04 2.99 -13.04
CA ASP A 114 8.67 3.26 -12.60
C ASP A 114 8.50 2.84 -11.12
N PRO A 115 8.13 3.76 -10.22
CA PRO A 115 7.94 3.44 -8.80
C PRO A 115 6.84 2.42 -8.54
N ASP A 116 5.96 2.19 -9.51
CA ASP A 116 4.86 1.23 -9.46
C ASP A 116 5.14 -0.06 -10.26
N ASP A 117 6.38 -0.21 -10.73
CA ASP A 117 6.78 -1.45 -11.42
C ASP A 117 6.46 -2.70 -10.58
N GLY A 118 6.00 -3.74 -11.25
CA GLY A 118 5.54 -4.97 -10.60
C GLY A 118 4.16 -4.90 -9.94
N LEU A 119 3.48 -3.73 -9.88
CA LEU A 119 2.09 -3.66 -9.45
C LEU A 119 1.13 -3.98 -10.62
N PRO A 120 0.06 -4.76 -10.37
CA PRO A 120 -0.93 -5.08 -11.39
C PRO A 120 -1.71 -3.83 -11.83
N TRP A 121 -2.14 -3.82 -13.09
CA TRP A 121 -3.06 -2.81 -13.61
C TRP A 121 -4.49 -3.14 -13.19
N PRO A 122 -5.12 -2.40 -12.26
CA PRO A 122 -6.45 -2.73 -11.77
C PRO A 122 -7.52 -2.48 -12.84
N ASP A 123 -8.57 -3.32 -12.86
CA ASP A 123 -9.79 -3.05 -13.59
C ASP A 123 -10.81 -2.35 -12.67
N PRO A 124 -11.01 -1.02 -12.78
CA PRO A 124 -11.89 -0.28 -11.89
C PRO A 124 -13.35 -0.73 -11.96
N ASN A 125 -13.80 -1.27 -13.11
CA ASN A 125 -15.18 -1.73 -13.27
C ASN A 125 -15.42 -3.06 -12.54
N ARG A 126 -14.45 -3.99 -12.62
CA ARG A 126 -14.53 -5.26 -11.88
C ARG A 126 -14.44 -5.01 -10.37
N ILE A 127 -13.51 -4.15 -9.95
CA ILE A 127 -13.30 -3.80 -8.54
C ILE A 127 -14.52 -3.07 -7.96
N SER A 128 -15.16 -2.17 -8.73
CA SER A 128 -16.41 -1.52 -8.30
C SER A 128 -17.53 -2.53 -8.02
N ARG A 129 -17.74 -3.48 -8.95
CA ARG A 129 -18.74 -4.56 -8.75
C ARG A 129 -18.38 -5.45 -7.55
N TRP A 130 -17.10 -5.73 -7.37
CA TRP A 130 -16.65 -6.47 -6.19
C TRP A 130 -16.97 -5.71 -4.90
N LEU A 131 -16.75 -4.39 -4.88
CA LEU A 131 -17.05 -3.54 -3.72
C LEU A 131 -18.56 -3.47 -3.43
N GLU A 132 -19.43 -3.40 -4.47
CA GLU A 132 -20.88 -3.44 -4.31
C GLU A 132 -21.35 -4.70 -3.56
N VAL A 133 -20.71 -5.85 -3.82
CA VAL A 133 -21.06 -7.14 -3.19
C VAL A 133 -20.42 -7.30 -1.81
N ASN A 134 -19.19 -6.84 -1.63
CA ASN A 134 -18.39 -7.13 -0.44
C ASN A 134 -18.27 -5.94 0.52
N GLY A 135 -18.66 -4.74 0.10
CA GLY A 135 -18.45 -3.50 0.87
C GLY A 135 -19.09 -3.48 2.25
N SER A 136 -20.21 -4.19 2.42
CA SER A 136 -20.89 -4.30 3.71
C SER A 136 -20.05 -5.00 4.82
N ARG A 137 -18.95 -5.65 4.45
CA ARG A 137 -18.00 -6.28 5.40
C ARG A 137 -17.09 -5.25 6.08
N PHE A 138 -17.04 -4.03 5.57
CA PHE A 138 -16.11 -2.98 6.00
C PHE A 138 -16.86 -1.83 6.64
N GLU A 139 -16.49 -1.50 7.87
CA GLU A 139 -17.08 -0.41 8.64
C GLU A 139 -16.19 0.83 8.56
N SER A 140 -16.75 1.95 8.06
CA SER A 140 -16.03 3.23 7.99
C SER A 140 -15.60 3.70 9.38
N GLY A 141 -14.44 4.33 9.47
CA GLY A 141 -13.83 4.75 10.74
C GLY A 141 -13.07 3.63 11.47
N THR A 142 -13.04 2.43 10.90
CA THR A 142 -12.26 1.30 11.41
C THR A 142 -11.03 1.09 10.53
N ARG A 143 -9.87 0.86 11.17
CA ARG A 143 -8.63 0.55 10.44
C ARG A 143 -8.60 -0.92 10.03
N TYR A 144 -8.54 -1.15 8.73
CA TYR A 144 -8.30 -2.46 8.14
C TYR A 144 -6.88 -2.56 7.57
N PHE A 145 -6.34 -3.76 7.63
CA PHE A 145 -5.11 -4.15 6.98
C PHE A 145 -5.33 -5.54 6.35
N LEU A 146 -5.26 -5.62 5.03
CA LEU A 146 -5.49 -6.84 4.26
C LEU A 146 -6.84 -7.53 4.58
N GLY A 147 -7.89 -6.73 4.68
CA GLY A 147 -9.27 -7.22 4.87
C GLY A 147 -9.67 -7.55 6.30
N ALA A 148 -8.77 -7.39 7.25
CA ALA A 148 -9.03 -7.65 8.67
C ALA A 148 -8.51 -6.50 9.54
N GLY A 149 -8.82 -6.52 10.83
CA GLY A 149 -8.23 -5.59 11.79
C GLY A 149 -6.71 -5.78 11.91
N VAL A 150 -6.03 -4.75 12.41
CA VAL A 150 -4.59 -4.82 12.69
C VAL A 150 -4.37 -5.64 13.95
N THR A 151 -4.15 -6.94 13.78
CA THR A 151 -3.85 -7.89 14.86
C THR A 151 -2.51 -8.58 14.63
N ARG A 152 -1.96 -9.18 15.68
CA ARG A 152 -0.72 -9.95 15.60
C ARG A 152 -0.81 -11.06 14.55
N GLU A 153 -1.91 -11.82 14.58
CA GLU A 153 -2.18 -12.96 13.69
C GLU A 153 -2.23 -12.51 12.24
N ASN A 154 -2.96 -11.42 11.95
CA ASN A 154 -3.04 -10.86 10.60
C ASN A 154 -1.68 -10.35 10.10
N CYS A 155 -0.90 -9.70 10.96
CA CYS A 155 0.45 -9.26 10.61
C CYS A 155 1.41 -10.44 10.34
N ILE A 156 1.35 -11.52 11.13
CA ILE A 156 2.16 -12.73 10.89
C ILE A 156 1.75 -13.39 9.56
N MET A 157 0.46 -13.46 9.26
CA MET A 157 -0.04 -13.99 7.99
C MET A 157 0.50 -13.13 6.82
N ALA A 158 0.42 -11.81 6.92
CA ALA A 158 0.97 -10.90 5.92
C ALA A 158 2.50 -11.04 5.76
N LEU A 159 3.25 -11.33 6.83
CA LEU A 159 4.69 -11.60 6.73
C LEU A 159 5.00 -12.91 6.02
N LYS A 160 4.13 -13.93 6.13
CA LYS A 160 4.29 -15.23 5.48
C LYS A 160 3.94 -15.18 3.99
N ASP A 161 2.77 -14.65 3.67
CA ASP A 161 2.11 -14.81 2.38
C ASP A 161 1.96 -13.51 1.58
N GLY A 162 2.16 -12.35 2.22
CA GLY A 162 1.96 -11.04 1.62
C GLY A 162 3.08 -10.62 0.66
N TYR A 163 2.74 -9.71 -0.23
CA TYR A 163 3.70 -9.03 -1.09
C TYR A 163 4.66 -8.14 -0.29
N GLN A 164 5.79 -7.78 -0.88
CA GLN A 164 6.86 -7.07 -0.15
C GLN A 164 6.39 -5.78 0.53
N ARG A 165 5.53 -4.98 -0.10
CA ARG A 165 5.00 -3.74 0.50
C ARG A 165 4.12 -4.03 1.72
N GLN A 166 3.30 -5.07 1.65
CA GLN A 166 2.44 -5.53 2.75
C GLN A 166 3.27 -6.05 3.92
N ARG A 167 4.33 -6.81 3.63
CA ARG A 167 5.26 -7.35 4.64
C ARG A 167 5.99 -6.25 5.41
N ILE A 168 6.36 -5.15 4.74
CA ILE A 168 6.97 -3.99 5.38
C ILE A 168 6.00 -3.38 6.41
N LEU A 169 4.75 -3.16 6.02
CA LEU A 169 3.73 -2.61 6.91
C LEU A 169 3.42 -3.55 8.08
N ALA A 170 3.30 -4.86 7.81
CA ALA A 170 3.08 -5.88 8.83
C ALA A 170 4.21 -5.92 9.87
N ALA A 171 5.47 -5.82 9.43
CA ALA A 171 6.62 -5.77 10.34
C ALA A 171 6.58 -4.56 11.29
N HIS A 172 6.18 -3.40 10.75
CA HIS A 172 6.01 -2.21 11.58
C HIS A 172 4.82 -2.34 12.55
N TYR A 173 3.67 -2.86 12.07
CA TYR A 173 2.51 -3.07 12.93
C TYR A 173 2.81 -4.04 14.09
N LEU A 174 3.58 -5.10 13.88
CA LEU A 174 4.00 -5.99 14.97
C LEU A 174 4.79 -5.25 16.06
N CYS A 175 5.72 -4.37 15.66
CA CYS A 175 6.46 -3.57 16.63
C CYS A 175 5.58 -2.56 17.38
N LEU A 176 4.51 -2.06 16.73
CA LEU A 176 3.54 -1.14 17.35
C LEU A 176 2.61 -1.87 18.32
N LEU A 177 2.17 -3.08 17.96
CA LEU A 177 1.29 -3.90 18.79
C LEU A 177 2.02 -4.48 20.02
N GLU A 178 3.30 -4.85 19.84
CA GLU A 178 4.13 -5.48 20.86
C GLU A 178 5.42 -4.68 21.05
N PRO A 179 5.42 -3.58 21.84
CA PRO A 179 6.62 -2.79 22.09
C PRO A 179 7.78 -3.64 22.64
N GLY A 180 8.94 -3.49 22.02
CA GLY A 180 10.12 -4.32 22.34
C GLY A 180 10.34 -5.51 21.39
N THR A 181 9.38 -5.80 20.52
CA THR A 181 9.56 -6.77 19.44
C THR A 181 10.65 -6.31 18.47
N VAL A 182 11.56 -7.24 18.11
CA VAL A 182 12.60 -6.97 17.10
C VAL A 182 11.93 -6.81 15.73
N LEU A 183 12.26 -5.72 15.04
CA LEU A 183 11.74 -5.48 13.69
C LEU A 183 12.10 -6.62 12.75
N PHE A 184 11.09 -7.21 12.12
CA PHE A 184 11.31 -8.27 11.14
C PHE A 184 12.09 -7.74 9.93
N GLU A 185 13.21 -8.40 9.62
CA GLU A 185 14.10 -8.00 8.52
C GLU A 185 13.61 -8.60 7.19
N TRP A 186 12.71 -7.88 6.52
CA TRP A 186 12.12 -8.30 5.25
C TRP A 186 13.08 -8.31 4.05
N ARG A 187 14.28 -7.74 4.21
CA ARG A 187 15.36 -7.76 3.20
C ARG A 187 16.37 -8.89 3.42
N ALA A 188 16.27 -9.60 4.53
CA ALA A 188 17.16 -10.72 4.81
C ALA A 188 16.97 -11.84 3.76
N PRO A 189 17.98 -12.71 3.55
CA PRO A 189 17.82 -13.90 2.71
C PRO A 189 16.64 -14.77 3.15
N ALA A 190 15.97 -15.42 2.20
CA ALA A 190 14.73 -16.18 2.44
C ALA A 190 14.86 -17.22 3.59
N TYR A 191 15.96 -17.97 3.66
CA TYR A 191 16.18 -18.96 4.71
C TYR A 191 16.22 -18.34 6.13
N ARG A 192 16.70 -17.10 6.25
CA ARG A 192 16.74 -16.37 7.52
C ARG A 192 15.35 -15.88 7.89
N GLN A 193 14.60 -15.38 6.92
CA GLN A 193 13.21 -14.96 7.12
C GLN A 193 12.34 -16.15 7.53
N GLN A 194 12.45 -17.30 6.87
CA GLN A 194 11.72 -18.52 7.20
C GLN A 194 11.97 -18.98 8.64
N ARG A 195 13.24 -18.90 9.10
CA ARG A 195 13.60 -19.22 10.48
C ARG A 195 12.94 -18.30 11.49
N LEU A 196 12.89 -16.98 11.19
CA LEU A 196 12.22 -16.00 12.05
C LEU A 196 10.71 -16.24 12.08
N LEU A 197 10.08 -16.48 10.91
CA LEU A 197 8.64 -16.77 10.82
C LEU A 197 8.25 -18.06 11.54
N ALA A 198 9.11 -19.09 11.50
CA ALA A 198 8.87 -20.35 12.23
C ALA A 198 8.91 -20.18 13.77
N ALA A 199 9.53 -19.11 14.27
CA ALA A 199 9.57 -18.78 15.70
C ALA A 199 8.41 -17.87 16.15
N MET A 200 7.61 -17.35 15.23
CA MET A 200 6.44 -16.50 15.49
C MET A 200 5.19 -17.39 15.59
N HIS A 201 4.90 -17.93 16.78
CA HIS A 201 3.71 -18.75 17.06
C HIS A 201 2.60 -17.93 17.68
#